data_7156ca4d45f30b6f09142b69d6861401
#
_entry.id   7156ca4d45f30b6f09142b69d6861401
#
_cell.length_a   1.000
_cell.length_b   1.000
_cell.length_c   1.000
_cell.angle_alpha   90.00
_cell.angle_beta   90.00
_cell.angle_gamma   90.00
#
_symmetry.space_group_name_H-M   'P 1'
#
loop_
_entity.id
_entity.type
_entity.pdbx_description
1 polymer ?
#
loop_
_entity_poly.entity_id
_entity_poly.type
_entity_poly.pdbx_seq_one_letter_code
_entity_poly.pdbx_strand_id
1 'polypeptide(L)' 'MSKTEIQEFFPILDALRDSGAMNMFAAPRWLIDNMDMTKQDAKTVFLAWMKTC' A
#
# COMPACT_ATOMS: atom_id res chain seq x y z
N MET A 1 10.45 7.45 -4.68
CA MET A 1 9.26 7.84 -3.91
C MET A 1 9.68 8.48 -2.60
N SER A 2 9.13 9.63 -2.25
CA SER A 2 9.50 10.29 -1.01
C SER A 2 8.78 9.64 0.18
N LYS A 3 9.30 9.87 1.38
CA LYS A 3 8.69 9.35 2.59
C LYS A 3 7.25 9.86 2.77
N THR A 4 7.01 11.12 2.45
CA THR A 4 5.68 11.73 2.53
C THR A 4 4.71 11.06 1.57
N GLU A 5 5.14 10.81 0.33
CA GLU A 5 4.31 10.13 -0.65
C GLU A 5 3.95 8.72 -0.20
N ILE A 6 4.91 8.01 0.37
CA ILE A 6 4.67 6.66 0.90
C ILE A 6 3.61 6.70 1.98
N GLN A 7 3.71 7.64 2.91
CA GLN A 7 2.77 7.75 4.03
C GLN A 7 1.36 8.12 3.59
N GLU A 8 1.21 8.81 2.46
CA GLU A 8 -0.10 9.17 1.93
C GLU A 8 -0.96 7.97 1.56
N PHE A 9 -0.33 6.83 1.29
CA PHE A 9 -1.05 5.60 0.94
C PHE A 9 -1.50 4.80 2.16
N PHE A 10 -0.97 5.10 3.34
CA PHE A 10 -1.30 4.34 4.54
C PHE A 10 -2.79 4.39 4.91
N PRO A 11 -3.46 5.56 4.91
CA PRO A 11 -4.89 5.60 5.20
C PRO A 11 -5.73 4.80 4.20
N ILE A 12 -5.31 4.81 2.93
CA ILE A 12 -6.00 4.05 1.89
C ILE A 12 -5.89 2.55 2.16
N LEU A 13 -4.67 2.10 2.46
CA LEU A 13 -4.42 0.69 2.74
C LEU A 13 -5.10 0.24 4.03
N ASP A 14 -5.10 1.09 5.05
CA ASP A 14 -5.80 0.81 6.30
C ASP A 14 -7.31 0.63 6.07
N ALA A 15 -7.91 1.50 5.28
CA ALA A 15 -9.33 1.41 4.96
C ALA A 15 -9.67 0.13 4.20
N LEU A 16 -8.82 -0.24 3.25
CA LEU A 16 -9.01 -1.47 2.48
C LEU A 16 -8.90 -2.71 3.36
N ARG A 17 -7.93 -2.72 4.26
CA ARG A 17 -7.76 -3.83 5.21
C ARG A 17 -8.97 -3.91 6.14
N ASP A 18 -9.39 -2.80 6.72
CA ASP A 18 -10.48 -2.76 7.68
C ASP A 18 -11.82 -3.13 7.08
N SER A 19 -12.02 -2.81 5.81
CA SER A 19 -13.27 -3.15 5.11
C SER A 19 -13.34 -4.62 4.71
N GLY A 20 -12.23 -5.34 4.81
CA GLY A 20 -12.14 -6.72 4.34
C GLY A 20 -12.12 -6.85 2.82
N ALA A 21 -11.94 -5.74 2.10
CA ALA A 21 -11.97 -5.76 0.64
C ALA A 21 -10.76 -6.46 0.03
N MET A 22 -9.66 -6.52 0.78
CA MET A 22 -8.47 -7.23 0.32
C MET A 22 -7.68 -7.79 1.48
N ASN A 23 -6.93 -8.84 1.18
CA ASN A 23 -5.92 -9.38 2.09
C ASN A 23 -4.73 -8.42 2.10
N MET A 24 -4.09 -8.21 3.27
CA MET A 24 -2.97 -7.28 3.36
C MET A 24 -1.82 -7.66 2.43
N PHE A 25 -1.63 -8.95 2.16
CA PHE A 25 -0.58 -9.39 1.24
C PHE A 25 -0.91 -9.09 -0.22
N ALA A 26 -2.14 -8.72 -0.53
CA ALA A 26 -2.53 -8.29 -1.86
C ALA A 26 -2.30 -6.79 -2.09
N ALA A 27 -1.86 -6.06 -1.06
CA ALA A 27 -1.65 -4.62 -1.16
C ALA A 27 -0.70 -4.21 -2.30
N PRO A 28 0.46 -4.87 -2.50
CA PRO A 28 1.33 -4.48 -3.61
C PRO A 28 0.63 -4.60 -4.97
N ARG A 29 -0.10 -5.69 -5.19
CA ARG A 29 -0.84 -5.89 -6.43
C ARG A 29 -1.92 -4.84 -6.61
N TRP A 30 -2.63 -4.52 -5.54
CA TRP A 30 -3.67 -3.49 -5.58
C TRP A 30 -3.09 -2.13 -5.96
N LEU A 31 -1.92 -1.79 -5.38
CA LEU A 31 -1.26 -0.53 -5.68
C LEU A 31 -0.82 -0.44 -7.14
N ILE A 32 -0.31 -1.53 -7.70
CA ILE A 32 0.07 -1.59 -9.10
C ILE A 32 -1.16 -1.40 -10.00
N ASP A 33 -2.24 -2.10 -9.68
CA ASP A 33 -3.44 -2.13 -10.54
C ASP A 33 -4.26 -0.84 -10.43
N ASN A 34 -4.31 -0.22 -9.25
CA ASN A 34 -5.21 0.90 -9.00
C ASN A 34 -4.52 2.25 -8.86
N MET A 35 -3.25 2.26 -8.47
CA MET A 35 -2.49 3.49 -8.30
C MET A 35 -1.38 3.65 -9.33
N ASP A 36 -1.35 2.77 -10.32
CA ASP A 36 -0.41 2.84 -11.43
C ASP A 36 1.06 2.85 -10.97
N MET A 37 1.35 2.13 -9.89
CA MET A 37 2.69 2.02 -9.35
C MET A 37 3.51 0.95 -10.05
N THR A 38 4.84 1.14 -10.03
CA THR A 38 5.75 0.07 -10.41
C THR A 38 5.80 -0.99 -9.31
N LYS A 39 6.28 -2.18 -9.65
CA LYS A 39 6.46 -3.25 -8.65
C LYS A 39 7.34 -2.79 -7.49
N GLN A 40 8.42 -2.06 -7.82
CA GLN A 40 9.36 -1.60 -6.81
C GLN A 40 8.71 -0.61 -5.86
N ASP A 41 7.97 0.36 -6.38
CA ASP A 41 7.29 1.36 -5.56
C ASP A 41 6.21 0.71 -4.69
N ALA A 42 5.43 -0.20 -5.28
CA ALA A 42 4.40 -0.91 -4.54
C ALA A 42 4.99 -1.70 -3.37
N LYS A 43 6.12 -2.36 -3.61
CA LYS A 43 6.81 -3.10 -2.57
C LYS A 43 7.34 -2.17 -1.48
N THR A 44 7.88 -1.02 -1.86
CA THR A 44 8.38 -0.02 -0.91
C THR A 44 7.27 0.47 0.01
N VAL A 45 6.13 0.84 -0.57
CA VAL A 45 4.96 1.28 0.20
C VAL A 45 4.46 0.17 1.11
N PHE A 46 4.34 -1.03 0.58
CA PHE A 46 3.85 -2.17 1.34
C PHE A 46 4.72 -2.46 2.56
N LEU A 47 6.04 -2.52 2.37
CA LEU A 47 6.96 -2.79 3.48
C LEU A 47 6.92 -1.68 4.53
N ALA A 48 6.84 -0.42 4.10
CA ALA A 48 6.74 0.70 5.03
C ALA A 48 5.43 0.63 5.82
N TRP A 49 4.33 0.30 5.15
CA TRP A 49 3.03 0.17 5.79
C TRP A 49 3.01 -0.97 6.81
N MET A 50 3.61 -2.11 6.46
CA MET A 50 3.70 -3.26 7.37
C MET A 50 4.42 -2.91 8.68
N LYS A 51 5.37 -2.00 8.63
CA LYS A 51 6.11 -1.60 9.82
C LYS A 51 5.28 -0.75 10.78
N THR A 52 4.19 -0.19 10.30
CA THR A 52 3.30 0.65 11.13
C THR A 52 2.17 -0.14 11.77
N CYS A 53 1.99 -1.36 11.38
CA CYS A 53 0.90 -2.21 11.87
C CYS A 53 1.25 -2.96 13.13
#